data_4d47f97b1ea0f7c62fd90c1dc59872aa
#
_entry.id   4d47f97b1ea0f7c62fd90c1dc59872aa
#
_cell.length_a   1.000
_cell.length_b   1.000
_cell.length_c   1.000
_cell.angle_alpha   90.00
_cell.angle_beta   90.00
_cell.angle_gamma   90.00
#
_symmetry.space_group_name_H-M   'P 1'
#
loop_
_entity.id
_entity.type
_entity.pdbx_description
1 polymer ?
#
loop_
_entity_poly.entity_id
_entity_poly.type
_entity_poly.pdbx_seq_one_letter_code
_entity_poly.pdbx_strand_id
1 'polypeptide(L)'
;MPVDVERRVAEVAADVLGPAVASSDRLEADSLALAELTLALEDRLGVRLADDGAFETLEDAVRAVTAASREARGSSDRLGNGFGRLQWAAHAALGAPIRRAYRLRVEGAYSVPSSGPAVLASNHDSLLDIPCLVVASPRPVWFMAKVELFRGPLAARLFHACGGFPVRRGGRDLSAVRAALEVVRRGRLLGMYPEGTRAAHLQAFLPGAAWLALATGAPLIPVGVSGTAEAMPRGSRVPRRTSVTVRFGEAIDPGKEDDPPARLERARGVTEDLRSAVERLLRQ
;
A
#
# COMPACT_ATOMS: atom_id res chain seq x y z
N MET A 1 -36.82 6.78 -9.18
CA MET A 1 -35.73 6.12 -8.42
C MET A 1 -34.44 5.89 -9.22
N PRO A 2 -34.41 5.40 -10.48
CA PRO A 2 -33.14 5.27 -11.23
C PRO A 2 -32.45 6.61 -11.53
N VAL A 3 -33.21 7.62 -11.93
CA VAL A 3 -32.70 8.96 -12.33
C VAL A 3 -31.93 9.69 -11.21
N ASP A 4 -32.29 9.49 -9.96
CA ASP A 4 -31.60 10.14 -8.83
C ASP A 4 -30.22 9.48 -8.54
N VAL A 5 -30.10 8.16 -8.70
CA VAL A 5 -28.83 7.45 -8.54
C VAL A 5 -27.87 7.84 -9.64
N GLU A 6 -28.31 7.87 -10.90
CA GLU A 6 -27.50 8.25 -12.05
C GLU A 6 -26.93 9.67 -11.89
N ARG A 7 -27.79 10.65 -11.55
CA ARG A 7 -27.37 12.02 -11.29
C ARG A 7 -26.33 12.10 -10.18
N ARG A 8 -26.56 11.43 -9.04
CA ARG A 8 -25.64 11.44 -7.89
C ARG A 8 -24.30 10.78 -8.20
N VAL A 9 -24.30 9.68 -8.97
CA VAL A 9 -23.06 9.02 -9.42
C VAL A 9 -22.29 9.94 -10.37
N ALA A 10 -22.97 10.61 -11.31
CA ALA A 10 -22.36 11.56 -12.22
C ALA A 10 -21.76 12.77 -11.50
N GLU A 11 -22.45 13.31 -10.49
CA GLU A 11 -21.95 14.40 -9.63
C GLU A 11 -20.66 13.96 -8.91
N VAL A 12 -20.63 12.78 -8.29
CA VAL A 12 -19.44 12.27 -7.61
C VAL A 12 -18.30 12.02 -8.58
N ALA A 13 -18.60 11.46 -9.76
CA ALA A 13 -17.58 11.23 -10.79
C ALA A 13 -16.99 12.54 -11.32
N ALA A 14 -17.80 13.56 -11.53
CA ALA A 14 -17.36 14.89 -11.96
C ALA A 14 -16.47 15.57 -10.91
N ASP A 15 -16.82 15.42 -9.62
CA ASP A 15 -16.06 15.97 -8.50
C ASP A 15 -14.69 15.26 -8.34
N VAL A 16 -14.61 13.96 -8.61
CA VAL A 16 -13.39 13.16 -8.38
C VAL A 16 -12.47 13.13 -9.60
N LEU A 17 -13.03 12.94 -10.79
CA LEU A 17 -12.29 12.75 -12.04
C LEU A 17 -12.24 14.00 -12.91
N GLY A 18 -13.05 15.01 -12.57
CA GLY A 18 -13.28 16.19 -13.37
C GLY A 18 -14.44 16.02 -14.40
N PRO A 19 -15.07 17.11 -14.79
CA PRO A 19 -16.29 17.08 -15.62
C PRO A 19 -16.05 16.50 -17.03
N ALA A 20 -14.85 16.67 -17.59
CA ALA A 20 -14.53 16.16 -18.92
C ALA A 20 -14.46 14.63 -18.96
N VAL A 21 -13.91 14.00 -17.92
CA VAL A 21 -13.80 12.53 -17.81
C VAL A 21 -15.17 11.93 -17.48
N ALA A 22 -15.94 12.57 -16.62
CA ALA A 22 -17.26 12.12 -16.22
C ALA A 22 -18.31 12.19 -17.36
N SER A 23 -18.07 13.01 -18.39
CA SER A 23 -18.95 13.13 -19.55
C SER A 23 -18.54 12.22 -20.73
N SER A 24 -17.46 11.49 -20.62
CA SER A 24 -17.01 10.57 -21.67
C SER A 24 -17.70 9.19 -21.55
N ASP A 25 -17.92 8.54 -22.70
CA ASP A 25 -18.49 7.18 -22.73
C ASP A 25 -17.62 6.17 -22.01
N ARG A 26 -16.32 6.45 -21.88
CA ARG A 26 -15.35 5.66 -21.10
C ARG A 26 -14.71 6.52 -20.00
N LEU A 27 -14.61 5.97 -18.81
CA LEU A 27 -13.86 6.58 -17.72
C LEU A 27 -12.35 6.39 -17.98
N GLU A 28 -11.75 7.33 -18.72
CA GLU A 28 -10.32 7.38 -18.99
C GLU A 28 -9.57 7.83 -17.71
N ALA A 29 -9.52 6.96 -16.73
CA ALA A 29 -8.86 7.19 -15.47
C ALA A 29 -7.89 6.05 -15.15
N ASP A 30 -6.77 6.39 -14.51
CA ASP A 30 -5.85 5.39 -14.01
C ASP A 30 -6.46 4.59 -12.84
N SER A 31 -5.81 3.47 -12.48
CA SER A 31 -6.33 2.59 -11.43
C SER A 31 -6.50 3.27 -10.07
N LEU A 32 -5.72 4.32 -9.79
CA LEU A 32 -5.78 5.07 -8.54
C LEU A 32 -6.97 6.01 -8.54
N ALA A 33 -7.21 6.74 -9.64
CA ALA A 33 -8.35 7.63 -9.80
C ALA A 33 -9.68 6.86 -9.72
N LEU A 34 -9.72 5.64 -10.27
CA LEU A 34 -10.89 4.77 -10.15
C LEU A 34 -11.09 4.21 -8.74
N ALA A 35 -10.02 3.91 -8.02
CA ALA A 35 -10.11 3.56 -6.61
C ALA A 35 -10.63 4.74 -5.78
N GLU A 36 -10.16 5.96 -6.05
CA GLU A 36 -10.65 7.20 -5.44
C GLU A 36 -12.14 7.40 -5.71
N LEU A 37 -12.58 7.28 -6.97
CA LEU A 37 -13.98 7.35 -7.34
C LEU A 37 -14.82 6.33 -6.58
N THR A 38 -14.37 5.09 -6.51
CA THR A 38 -15.11 4.03 -5.81
C THR A 38 -15.28 4.33 -4.33
N LEU A 39 -14.21 4.78 -3.67
CA LEU A 39 -14.25 5.16 -2.26
C LEU A 39 -15.16 6.37 -2.02
N ALA A 40 -15.13 7.36 -2.91
CA ALA A 40 -16.01 8.52 -2.85
C ALA A 40 -17.48 8.14 -3.05
N LEU A 41 -17.78 7.23 -3.98
CA LEU A 41 -19.15 6.71 -4.18
C LEU A 41 -19.63 5.97 -2.93
N GLU A 42 -18.80 5.14 -2.33
CA GLU A 42 -19.14 4.43 -1.09
C GLU A 42 -19.46 5.40 0.05
N ASP A 43 -18.61 6.40 0.23
CA ASP A 43 -18.74 7.36 1.34
C ASP A 43 -19.96 8.26 1.17
N ARG A 44 -20.12 8.86 -0.02
CA ARG A 44 -21.20 9.82 -0.30
C ARG A 44 -22.58 9.18 -0.48
N LEU A 45 -22.64 7.95 -0.98
CA LEU A 45 -23.89 7.24 -1.22
C LEU A 45 -24.26 6.25 -0.12
N GLY A 46 -23.33 5.98 0.82
CA GLY A 46 -23.55 5.05 1.93
C GLY A 46 -23.71 3.58 1.50
N VAL A 47 -23.09 3.20 0.39
CA VAL A 47 -23.10 1.86 -0.18
C VAL A 47 -21.77 1.16 -0.03
N ARG A 48 -21.73 -0.16 -0.17
CA ARG A 48 -20.49 -0.93 -0.28
C ARG A 48 -20.43 -1.56 -1.66
N LEU A 49 -19.42 -1.20 -2.43
CA LEU A 49 -19.17 -1.73 -3.76
C LEU A 49 -18.32 -3.00 -3.70
N ALA A 50 -18.47 -3.88 -4.68
CA ALA A 50 -17.71 -5.11 -4.76
C ALA A 50 -16.20 -4.84 -4.90
N ASP A 51 -15.38 -5.73 -4.35
CA ASP A 51 -13.91 -5.57 -4.35
C ASP A 51 -13.28 -5.69 -5.75
N ASP A 52 -14.00 -6.29 -6.70
CA ASP A 52 -13.63 -6.47 -8.10
C ASP A 52 -14.29 -5.45 -9.04
N GLY A 53 -14.99 -4.46 -8.49
CA GLY A 53 -15.73 -3.43 -9.22
C GLY A 53 -14.81 -2.60 -10.11
N ALA A 54 -14.63 -3.04 -11.35
CA ALA A 54 -13.99 -2.26 -12.38
C ALA A 54 -15.06 -1.51 -13.17
N PHE A 55 -15.13 -0.20 -13.00
CA PHE A 55 -15.94 0.65 -13.86
C PHE A 55 -15.14 1.04 -15.09
N GLU A 56 -15.62 0.69 -16.27
CA GLU A 56 -15.06 1.21 -17.52
C GLU A 56 -15.87 2.41 -18.01
N THR A 57 -17.12 2.51 -17.56
CA THR A 57 -18.06 3.55 -17.93
C THR A 57 -18.78 4.10 -16.69
N LEU A 58 -19.39 5.27 -16.83
CA LEU A 58 -20.28 5.84 -15.82
C LEU A 58 -21.51 4.93 -15.59
N GLU A 59 -22.00 4.28 -16.65
CA GLU A 59 -23.12 3.34 -16.58
C GLU A 59 -22.76 2.11 -15.73
N ASP A 60 -21.53 1.61 -15.81
CA ASP A 60 -21.06 0.53 -14.93
C ASP A 60 -21.06 0.95 -13.47
N ALA A 61 -20.62 2.18 -13.17
CA ALA A 61 -20.65 2.73 -11.82
C ALA A 61 -22.09 2.85 -11.29
N VAL A 62 -23.02 3.36 -12.11
CA VAL A 62 -24.45 3.44 -11.78
C VAL A 62 -25.04 2.06 -11.51
N ARG A 63 -24.72 1.09 -12.36
CA ARG A 63 -25.15 -0.32 -12.21
C ARG A 63 -24.62 -0.94 -10.92
N ALA A 64 -23.35 -0.73 -10.61
CA ALA A 64 -22.71 -1.23 -9.39
C ALA A 64 -23.32 -0.60 -8.14
N VAL A 65 -23.54 0.71 -8.12
CA VAL A 65 -24.20 1.42 -7.01
C VAL A 65 -25.64 0.95 -6.83
N THR A 66 -26.37 0.73 -7.93
CA THR A 66 -27.76 0.24 -7.89
C THR A 66 -27.84 -1.19 -7.35
N ALA A 67 -26.87 -2.03 -7.73
CA ALA A 67 -26.80 -3.43 -7.27
C ALA A 67 -26.22 -3.56 -5.85
N ALA A 68 -25.53 -2.52 -5.36
CA ALA A 68 -24.91 -2.56 -4.05
C ALA A 68 -25.95 -2.66 -2.95
N SER A 69 -25.78 -3.64 -2.07
CA SER A 69 -26.56 -3.70 -0.85
C SER A 69 -26.26 -2.48 0.01
N ARG A 70 -27.28 -1.89 0.64
CA ARG A 70 -27.13 -0.92 1.74
C ARG A 70 -26.63 -1.66 2.99
N GLU A 71 -25.61 -2.45 2.84
CA GLU A 71 -24.97 -3.09 3.98
C GLU A 71 -24.23 -2.03 4.78
N ALA A 72 -24.63 -1.94 6.04
CA ALA A 72 -23.93 -1.17 7.04
C ALA A 72 -22.42 -1.44 6.93
N ARG A 73 -21.62 -0.39 7.12
CA ARG A 73 -20.16 -0.38 7.27
C ARG A 73 -19.64 -1.50 8.19
N GLY A 74 -19.83 -2.73 7.77
CA GLY A 74 -19.18 -3.89 8.36
C GLY A 74 -17.71 -3.78 7.99
N SER A 75 -16.90 -3.31 8.92
CA SER A 75 -15.45 -3.46 8.82
C SER A 75 -15.20 -4.94 8.59
N SER A 76 -14.77 -5.32 7.40
CA SER A 76 -14.20 -6.65 7.23
C SER A 76 -12.96 -6.67 8.11
N ASP A 77 -13.06 -7.25 9.31
CA ASP A 77 -11.95 -7.35 10.26
C ASP A 77 -10.91 -8.38 9.76
N ARG A 78 -10.48 -8.15 8.50
CA ARG A 78 -9.42 -8.95 7.86
C ARG A 78 -8.08 -8.78 8.57
N LEU A 79 -7.95 -7.73 9.39
CA LEU A 79 -6.72 -7.39 10.08
C LEU A 79 -6.66 -7.93 11.52
N GLY A 80 -7.76 -8.45 12.06
CA GLY A 80 -7.85 -9.05 13.40
C GLY A 80 -7.31 -8.15 14.53
N ASN A 81 -8.00 -8.14 15.66
CA ASN A 81 -7.56 -7.36 16.84
C ASN A 81 -6.37 -7.98 17.60
N GLY A 82 -5.98 -9.22 17.26
CA GLY A 82 -5.03 -10.05 18.02
C GLY A 82 -3.58 -10.08 17.53
N PHE A 83 -3.27 -9.45 16.40
CA PHE A 83 -1.97 -9.63 15.74
C PHE A 83 -0.77 -8.94 16.40
N GLY A 84 -0.95 -7.88 17.19
CA GLY A 84 0.16 -7.11 17.75
C GLY A 84 1.19 -7.95 18.51
N ARG A 85 0.76 -8.85 19.41
CA ARG A 85 1.68 -9.70 20.21
C ARG A 85 2.39 -10.75 19.36
N LEU A 86 1.68 -11.37 18.42
CA LEU A 86 2.26 -12.38 17.53
C LEU A 86 3.27 -11.76 16.56
N GLN A 87 2.97 -10.57 16.03
CA GLN A 87 3.93 -9.83 15.20
C GLN A 87 5.18 -9.43 15.95
N TRP A 88 5.05 -8.97 17.19
CA TRP A 88 6.22 -8.68 18.05
C TRP A 88 7.04 -9.94 18.32
N ALA A 89 6.40 -11.06 18.59
CA ALA A 89 7.08 -12.33 18.79
C ALA A 89 7.79 -12.80 17.51
N ALA A 90 7.15 -12.71 16.36
CA ALA A 90 7.72 -13.04 15.06
C ALA A 90 8.91 -12.12 14.71
N HIS A 91 8.76 -10.82 14.92
CA HIS A 91 9.81 -9.83 14.74
C HIS A 91 11.03 -10.13 15.60
N ALA A 92 10.83 -10.43 16.88
CA ALA A 92 11.91 -10.81 17.80
C ALA A 92 12.57 -12.14 17.39
N ALA A 93 11.80 -13.17 17.05
CA ALA A 93 12.30 -14.48 16.66
C ALA A 93 13.10 -14.45 15.35
N LEU A 94 12.67 -13.66 14.37
CA LEU A 94 13.34 -13.51 13.07
C LEU A 94 14.55 -12.57 13.14
N GLY A 95 14.60 -11.69 14.11
CA GLY A 95 15.58 -10.61 14.20
C GLY A 95 17.02 -11.11 14.23
N ALA A 96 17.38 -11.93 15.19
CA ALA A 96 18.76 -12.41 15.36
C ALA A 96 19.25 -13.30 14.19
N PRO A 97 18.48 -14.28 13.69
CA PRO A 97 18.86 -15.07 12.53
C PRO A 97 19.14 -14.25 11.28
N ILE A 98 18.25 -13.31 10.95
CA ILE A 98 18.37 -12.47 9.74
C ILE A 98 19.54 -11.51 9.88
N ARG A 99 19.68 -10.82 11.02
CA ARG A 99 20.80 -9.91 11.28
C ARG A 99 22.16 -10.64 11.13
N ARG A 100 22.27 -11.87 11.66
CA ARG A 100 23.49 -12.66 11.56
C ARG A 100 23.73 -13.19 10.14
N ALA A 101 22.69 -13.72 9.46
CA ALA A 101 22.83 -14.34 8.14
C ALA A 101 23.25 -13.32 7.09
N TYR A 102 22.71 -12.09 7.16
CA TYR A 102 22.93 -11.04 6.15
C TYR A 102 23.77 -9.89 6.68
N ARG A 103 24.45 -10.03 7.81
CA ARG A 103 25.24 -8.92 8.41
C ARG A 103 24.48 -7.61 8.33
N LEU A 104 23.18 -7.66 8.67
CA LEU A 104 22.23 -6.58 8.45
C LEU A 104 22.69 -5.30 9.16
N ARG A 105 22.93 -4.25 8.39
CA ARG A 105 23.18 -2.90 8.87
C ARG A 105 21.90 -2.09 8.79
N VAL A 106 21.62 -1.32 9.82
CA VAL A 106 20.41 -0.47 9.90
C VAL A 106 20.85 0.93 10.22
N GLU A 107 20.45 1.87 9.38
CA GLU A 107 20.77 3.28 9.51
C GLU A 107 19.47 4.09 9.52
N GLY A 108 19.43 5.20 10.25
CA GLY A 108 18.30 6.13 10.25
C GLY A 108 16.99 5.59 10.86
N ALA A 109 16.99 4.48 11.59
CA ALA A 109 15.77 3.89 12.16
C ALA A 109 14.99 4.83 13.11
N TYR A 110 15.63 5.87 13.60
CA TYR A 110 15.01 6.94 14.42
C TYR A 110 14.00 7.78 13.63
N SER A 111 14.07 7.79 12.30
CA SER A 111 13.07 8.47 11.44
C SER A 111 11.71 7.78 11.46
N VAL A 112 11.65 6.51 11.87
CA VAL A 112 10.39 5.78 11.99
C VAL A 112 9.70 6.18 13.29
N PRO A 113 8.48 6.74 13.26
CA PRO A 113 7.78 7.15 14.48
C PRO A 113 7.60 5.97 15.45
N SER A 114 7.84 6.19 16.75
CA SER A 114 7.66 5.15 17.78
C SER A 114 6.21 4.71 17.96
N SER A 115 5.25 5.56 17.58
CA SER A 115 3.81 5.31 17.62
C SER A 115 3.11 6.06 16.48
N GLY A 116 1.83 5.79 16.27
CA GLY A 116 1.04 6.43 15.22
C GLY A 116 1.27 5.82 13.83
N PRO A 117 0.57 6.30 12.80
CA PRO A 117 0.68 5.80 11.45
C PRO A 117 1.98 6.24 10.77
N ALA A 118 2.50 5.44 9.86
CA ALA A 118 3.45 5.85 8.83
C ALA A 118 3.46 4.86 7.67
N VAL A 119 3.87 5.32 6.50
CA VAL A 119 4.07 4.51 5.30
C VAL A 119 5.56 4.42 5.02
N LEU A 120 6.13 3.22 5.09
CA LEU A 120 7.51 2.92 4.70
C LEU A 120 7.52 2.59 3.20
N ALA A 121 8.19 3.37 2.40
CA ALA A 121 8.24 3.18 0.95
C ALA A 121 9.67 2.86 0.49
N SER A 122 9.86 1.66 -0.07
CA SER A 122 11.17 1.10 -0.39
C SER A 122 11.29 0.69 -1.85
N ASN A 123 12.52 0.67 -2.39
CA ASN A 123 12.86 -0.07 -3.60
C ASN A 123 12.59 -1.58 -3.42
N HIS A 124 12.45 -2.32 -4.53
CA HIS A 124 12.12 -3.74 -4.50
C HIS A 124 12.95 -4.57 -5.48
N ASP A 125 14.07 -5.10 -5.01
CA ASP A 125 15.01 -5.86 -5.82
C ASP A 125 14.86 -7.38 -5.60
N SER A 126 14.50 -7.80 -4.40
CA SER A 126 14.52 -9.18 -3.96
C SER A 126 13.32 -9.55 -3.06
N LEU A 127 13.04 -10.84 -2.92
CA LEU A 127 12.10 -11.33 -1.89
C LEU A 127 12.64 -11.10 -0.47
N LEU A 128 13.96 -10.95 -0.30
CA LEU A 128 14.59 -10.68 0.99
C LEU A 128 14.40 -9.26 1.50
N ASP A 129 13.95 -8.32 0.65
CA ASP A 129 13.67 -6.95 1.08
C ASP A 129 12.66 -6.93 2.22
N ILE A 130 11.59 -7.73 2.11
CA ILE A 130 10.51 -7.77 3.10
C ILE A 130 11.03 -8.21 4.48
N PRO A 131 11.64 -9.40 4.66
CA PRO A 131 12.13 -9.80 5.97
C PRO A 131 13.26 -8.91 6.50
N CYS A 132 14.11 -8.36 5.63
CA CYS A 132 15.17 -7.44 6.05
C CYS A 132 14.57 -6.11 6.55
N LEU A 133 13.58 -5.55 5.85
CA LEU A 133 12.90 -4.33 6.28
C LEU A 133 12.10 -4.56 7.57
N VAL A 134 11.39 -5.69 7.70
CA VAL A 134 10.67 -6.04 8.94
C VAL A 134 11.64 -6.05 10.12
N VAL A 135 12.78 -6.71 10.00
CA VAL A 135 13.78 -6.84 11.08
C VAL A 135 14.54 -5.54 11.34
N ALA A 136 14.71 -4.70 10.32
CA ALA A 136 15.33 -3.37 10.46
C ALA A 136 14.41 -2.35 11.14
N SER A 137 13.11 -2.48 10.95
CA SER A 137 12.13 -1.55 11.53
C SER A 137 12.11 -1.65 13.06
N PRO A 138 12.01 -0.51 13.79
CA PRO A 138 11.94 -0.52 15.26
C PRO A 138 10.63 -1.08 15.81
N ARG A 139 9.61 -1.24 14.98
CA ARG A 139 8.30 -1.81 15.35
C ARG A 139 7.67 -2.59 14.20
N PRO A 140 6.66 -3.44 14.46
CA PRO A 140 6.02 -4.28 13.44
C PRO A 140 5.49 -3.48 12.25
N VAL A 141 5.72 -4.01 11.04
CA VAL A 141 5.30 -3.44 9.76
C VAL A 141 4.29 -4.37 9.10
N TRP A 142 3.25 -3.80 8.53
CA TRP A 142 2.26 -4.50 7.72
C TRP A 142 2.62 -4.41 6.24
N PHE A 143 2.40 -5.50 5.50
CA PHE A 143 2.73 -5.57 4.08
C PHE A 143 1.60 -6.17 3.27
N MET A 144 1.41 -5.65 2.07
CA MET A 144 0.61 -6.30 1.04
C MET A 144 1.36 -7.50 0.47
N ALA A 145 0.80 -8.69 0.58
CA ALA A 145 1.40 -9.91 0.07
C ALA A 145 0.42 -10.64 -0.87
N LYS A 146 0.94 -11.29 -1.92
CA LYS A 146 0.11 -12.04 -2.88
C LYS A 146 -0.75 -13.07 -2.17
N VAL A 147 -2.04 -13.15 -2.50
CA VAL A 147 -2.98 -14.13 -1.91
C VAL A 147 -2.49 -15.57 -2.05
N GLU A 148 -1.73 -15.88 -3.09
CA GLU A 148 -1.14 -17.21 -3.31
C GLU A 148 -0.14 -17.63 -2.23
N LEU A 149 0.47 -16.67 -1.52
CA LEU A 149 1.40 -16.93 -0.41
C LEU A 149 0.67 -17.40 0.86
N PHE A 150 -0.64 -17.22 0.92
CA PHE A 150 -1.47 -17.64 2.06
C PHE A 150 -2.11 -19.02 1.84
N ARG A 151 -1.69 -19.78 0.83
CA ARG A 151 -2.22 -21.11 0.58
C ARG A 151 -1.80 -22.09 1.68
N GLY A 152 -2.79 -22.62 2.37
CA GLY A 152 -2.60 -23.53 3.52
C GLY A 152 -2.49 -22.81 4.87
N PRO A 153 -2.92 -23.48 5.94
CA PRO A 153 -3.08 -22.85 7.26
C PRO A 153 -1.75 -22.42 7.89
N LEU A 154 -0.68 -23.16 7.67
CA LEU A 154 0.64 -22.83 8.22
C LEU A 154 1.24 -21.60 7.51
N ALA A 155 1.18 -21.57 6.18
CA ALA A 155 1.66 -20.42 5.41
C ALA A 155 0.88 -19.16 5.74
N ALA A 156 -0.45 -19.25 5.81
CA ALA A 156 -1.31 -18.14 6.20
C ALA A 156 -0.94 -17.59 7.58
N ARG A 157 -0.76 -18.46 8.58
CA ARG A 157 -0.34 -18.05 9.93
C ARG A 157 1.01 -17.36 9.93
N LEU A 158 1.98 -17.89 9.18
CA LEU A 158 3.32 -17.31 9.09
C LEU A 158 3.28 -15.92 8.45
N PHE A 159 2.63 -15.78 7.30
CA PHE A 159 2.53 -14.48 6.63
C PHE A 159 1.77 -13.45 7.47
N HIS A 160 0.67 -13.84 8.11
CA HIS A 160 -0.02 -12.96 9.06
C HIS A 160 0.85 -12.58 10.25
N ALA A 161 1.58 -13.53 10.84
CA ALA A 161 2.50 -13.25 11.95
C ALA A 161 3.61 -12.26 11.55
N CYS A 162 4.04 -12.29 10.30
CA CYS A 162 5.00 -11.32 9.75
C CYS A 162 4.35 -9.99 9.30
N GLY A 163 3.07 -9.76 9.55
CA GLY A 163 2.36 -8.54 9.14
C GLY A 163 1.86 -8.55 7.70
N GLY A 164 1.91 -9.69 7.00
CA GLY A 164 1.37 -9.82 5.66
C GLY A 164 -0.16 -9.87 5.66
N PHE A 165 -0.80 -9.14 4.75
CA PHE A 165 -2.21 -9.31 4.44
C PHE A 165 -2.40 -9.60 2.95
N PRO A 166 -3.39 -10.47 2.60
CA PRO A 166 -3.54 -10.96 1.24
C PRO A 166 -4.10 -9.89 0.30
N VAL A 167 -3.49 -9.76 -0.88
CA VAL A 167 -3.98 -8.93 -1.99
C VAL A 167 -3.93 -9.71 -3.29
N ARG A 168 -4.87 -9.45 -4.20
CA ARG A 168 -4.87 -9.99 -5.56
C ARG A 168 -4.07 -9.06 -6.45
N ARG A 169 -3.07 -9.58 -7.17
CA ARG A 169 -2.32 -8.81 -8.16
C ARG A 169 -2.90 -9.02 -9.56
N GLY A 170 -2.81 -7.99 -10.40
CA GLY A 170 -3.22 -8.06 -11.80
C GLY A 170 -4.58 -7.48 -12.11
N GLY A 171 -5.19 -6.75 -11.18
CA GLY A 171 -6.44 -6.03 -11.35
C GLY A 171 -6.52 -4.82 -10.43
N ARG A 172 -7.60 -4.09 -10.54
CA ARG A 172 -7.98 -3.01 -9.64
C ARG A 172 -8.41 -3.62 -8.30
N ASP A 173 -7.44 -4.00 -7.44
CA ASP A 173 -7.75 -4.62 -6.14
C ASP A 173 -8.12 -3.55 -5.11
N LEU A 174 -9.37 -3.17 -5.13
CA LEU A 174 -9.94 -2.21 -4.17
C LEU A 174 -9.85 -2.71 -2.73
N SER A 175 -9.88 -4.05 -2.54
CA SER A 175 -9.73 -4.64 -1.23
C SER A 175 -8.34 -4.39 -0.64
N ALA A 176 -7.31 -4.33 -1.49
CA ALA A 176 -5.95 -3.98 -1.08
C ALA A 176 -5.84 -2.52 -0.63
N VAL A 177 -6.46 -1.60 -1.39
CA VAL A 177 -6.50 -0.17 -1.04
C VAL A 177 -7.22 0.05 0.28
N ARG A 178 -8.38 -0.58 0.47
CA ARG A 178 -9.14 -0.51 1.73
C ARG A 178 -8.36 -1.07 2.91
N ALA A 179 -7.70 -2.22 2.73
CA ALA A 179 -6.88 -2.82 3.78
C ALA A 179 -5.67 -1.94 4.13
N ALA A 180 -5.03 -1.32 3.14
CA ALA A 180 -3.94 -0.37 3.36
C ALA A 180 -4.40 0.86 4.16
N LEU A 181 -5.53 1.47 3.76
CA LEU A 181 -6.16 2.57 4.49
C LEU A 181 -6.46 2.18 5.95
N GLU A 182 -7.00 1.00 6.16
CA GLU A 182 -7.34 0.51 7.50
C GLU A 182 -6.09 0.29 8.37
N VAL A 183 -5.01 -0.26 7.82
CA VAL A 183 -3.73 -0.41 8.52
C VAL A 183 -3.24 0.95 9.02
N VAL A 184 -3.22 1.96 8.14
CA VAL A 184 -2.73 3.31 8.46
C VAL A 184 -3.67 4.02 9.45
N ARG A 185 -5.00 3.96 9.22
CA ARG A 185 -6.00 4.57 10.13
C ARG A 185 -5.97 3.99 11.55
N ARG A 186 -5.55 2.72 11.69
CA ARG A 186 -5.32 2.08 13.01
C ARG A 186 -3.98 2.47 13.65
N GLY A 187 -3.26 3.45 13.11
CA GLY A 187 -1.99 3.93 13.67
C GLY A 187 -0.83 2.96 13.48
N ARG A 188 -0.86 2.12 12.46
CA ARG A 188 0.15 1.08 12.20
C ARG A 188 1.12 1.52 11.10
N LEU A 189 2.31 0.85 11.05
CA LEU A 189 3.23 0.99 9.93
C LEU A 189 2.76 0.15 8.75
N LEU A 190 2.75 0.74 7.57
CA LEU A 190 2.52 0.04 6.32
C LEU A 190 3.79 0.09 5.48
N GLY A 191 4.32 -1.06 5.10
CA GLY A 191 5.41 -1.18 4.12
C GLY A 191 4.85 -1.31 2.71
N MET A 192 5.36 -0.49 1.82
CA MET A 192 5.00 -0.48 0.40
C MET A 192 6.23 -0.51 -0.48
N TYR A 193 6.07 -1.11 -1.64
CA TYR A 193 7.05 -1.11 -2.73
C TYR A 193 6.44 -0.40 -3.94
N PRO A 194 6.64 0.92 -4.05
CA PRO A 194 5.96 1.73 -5.06
C PRO A 194 6.28 1.36 -6.50
N GLU A 195 7.35 0.63 -6.75
CA GLU A 195 7.67 0.07 -8.08
C GLU A 195 6.63 -0.95 -8.58
N GLY A 196 5.80 -1.49 -7.69
CA GLY A 196 4.78 -2.50 -8.01
C GLY A 196 5.33 -3.87 -8.39
N THR A 197 6.59 -3.97 -8.73
CA THR A 197 7.28 -5.21 -9.10
C THR A 197 8.75 -5.15 -8.66
N ARG A 198 9.39 -6.32 -8.59
CA ARG A 198 10.84 -6.39 -8.36
C ARG A 198 11.60 -6.02 -9.63
N ALA A 199 12.65 -5.21 -9.51
CA ALA A 199 13.50 -4.81 -10.61
C ALA A 199 14.98 -4.79 -10.18
N ALA A 200 15.90 -4.89 -11.16
CA ALA A 200 17.34 -4.82 -10.90
C ALA A 200 17.84 -3.39 -10.67
N HIS A 201 17.06 -2.41 -11.06
CA HIS A 201 17.35 -0.99 -10.92
C HIS A 201 16.08 -0.28 -10.50
N LEU A 202 16.23 0.81 -9.76
CA LEU A 202 15.12 1.63 -9.28
C LEU A 202 14.25 2.10 -10.46
N GLN A 203 13.00 1.70 -10.44
CA GLN A 203 12.00 2.03 -11.45
C GLN A 203 11.25 3.32 -11.10
N ALA A 204 10.37 3.75 -11.99
CA ALA A 204 9.37 4.76 -11.67
C ALA A 204 8.46 4.27 -10.54
N PHE A 205 8.10 5.17 -9.64
CA PHE A 205 7.20 4.86 -8.54
C PHE A 205 5.75 5.10 -8.95
N LEU A 206 4.88 4.19 -8.56
CA LEU A 206 3.44 4.35 -8.63
C LEU A 206 2.95 5.24 -7.49
N PRO A 207 1.94 6.09 -7.71
CA PRO A 207 1.55 7.12 -6.73
C PRO A 207 0.79 6.59 -5.51
N GLY A 208 0.53 5.29 -5.41
CA GLY A 208 -0.31 4.71 -4.34
C GLY A 208 0.19 4.97 -2.92
N ALA A 209 1.51 5.00 -2.68
CA ALA A 209 2.06 5.30 -1.36
C ALA A 209 1.86 6.78 -0.98
N ALA A 210 2.11 7.69 -1.90
CA ALA A 210 1.91 9.12 -1.71
C ALA A 210 0.42 9.46 -1.55
N TRP A 211 -0.44 8.87 -2.37
CA TRP A 211 -1.88 9.00 -2.26
C TRP A 211 -2.40 8.56 -0.88
N LEU A 212 -1.93 7.40 -0.39
CA LEU A 212 -2.33 6.89 0.91
C LEU A 212 -1.90 7.82 2.05
N ALA A 213 -0.69 8.37 1.97
CA ALA A 213 -0.18 9.34 2.92
C ALA A 213 -1.05 10.62 2.94
N LEU A 214 -1.36 11.18 1.76
CA LEU A 214 -2.24 12.33 1.61
C LEU A 214 -3.67 12.05 2.11
N ALA A 215 -4.22 10.87 1.82
CA ALA A 215 -5.57 10.49 2.26
C ALA A 215 -5.69 10.30 3.79
N THR A 216 -4.59 10.04 4.46
CA THR A 216 -4.57 9.72 5.90
C THR A 216 -3.84 10.74 6.76
N GLY A 217 -3.02 11.61 6.17
CA GLY A 217 -2.09 12.49 6.88
C GLY A 217 -0.91 11.75 7.51
N ALA A 218 -0.65 10.51 7.08
CA ALA A 218 0.46 9.73 7.60
C ALA A 218 1.79 10.15 6.94
N PRO A 219 2.89 10.28 7.69
CA PRO A 219 4.20 10.57 7.10
C PRO A 219 4.69 9.39 6.23
N LEU A 220 5.39 9.75 5.15
CA LEU A 220 6.12 8.82 4.29
C LEU A 220 7.57 8.73 4.76
N ILE A 221 8.06 7.51 4.98
CA ILE A 221 9.44 7.24 5.31
C ILE A 221 10.10 6.59 4.10
N PRO A 222 10.99 7.29 3.38
CA PRO A 222 11.77 6.68 2.32
C PRO A 222 12.71 5.61 2.88
N VAL A 223 12.79 4.46 2.23
CA VAL A 223 13.68 3.38 2.65
C VAL A 223 14.52 2.89 1.47
N GLY A 224 15.83 2.85 1.64
CA GLY A 224 16.77 2.24 0.71
C GLY A 224 17.21 0.87 1.23
N VAL A 225 16.99 -0.17 0.44
CA VAL A 225 17.47 -1.53 0.74
C VAL A 225 18.50 -1.95 -0.30
N SER A 226 19.71 -2.33 0.15
CA SER A 226 20.79 -2.76 -0.73
C SER A 226 21.40 -4.09 -0.26
N GLY A 227 21.96 -4.87 -1.21
CA GLY A 227 22.58 -6.18 -0.95
C GLY A 227 21.63 -7.37 -0.96
N THR A 228 20.33 -7.16 -1.08
CA THR A 228 19.32 -8.24 -1.12
C THR A 228 19.26 -8.94 -2.48
N ALA A 229 19.52 -8.23 -3.56
CA ALA A 229 19.60 -8.79 -4.91
C ALA A 229 20.75 -9.78 -5.03
N GLU A 230 21.91 -9.48 -4.45
CA GLU A 230 23.09 -10.34 -4.38
C GLU A 230 22.85 -11.53 -3.46
N ALA A 231 22.13 -11.30 -2.34
CA ALA A 231 21.77 -12.35 -1.40
C ALA A 231 20.80 -13.36 -2.02
N MET A 232 19.81 -12.89 -2.77
CA MET A 232 18.82 -13.75 -3.40
C MET A 232 18.42 -13.19 -4.78
N PRO A 233 19.23 -13.47 -5.82
CA PRO A 233 18.93 -13.05 -7.19
C PRO A 233 17.58 -13.60 -7.67
N ARG A 234 16.98 -12.92 -8.68
CA ARG A 234 15.74 -13.40 -9.31
C ARG A 234 15.91 -14.82 -9.82
N GLY A 235 14.94 -15.69 -9.51
CA GLY A 235 14.96 -17.11 -9.89
C GLY A 235 15.74 -18.00 -8.92
N SER A 236 16.53 -17.44 -7.99
CA SER A 236 17.17 -18.23 -6.94
C SER A 236 16.14 -18.66 -5.89
N ARG A 237 16.31 -19.90 -5.40
CA ARG A 237 15.54 -20.43 -4.26
C ARG A 237 16.36 -20.53 -2.98
N VAL A 238 17.67 -20.38 -3.10
CA VAL A 238 18.60 -20.50 -1.97
C VAL A 238 19.30 -19.17 -1.78
N PRO A 239 19.10 -18.50 -0.65
CA PRO A 239 19.77 -17.24 -0.37
C PRO A 239 21.25 -17.48 -0.04
N ARG A 240 22.09 -16.52 -0.43
CA ARG A 240 23.53 -16.50 -0.15
C ARG A 240 23.81 -15.57 1.02
N ARG A 241 24.85 -15.84 1.78
CA ARG A 241 25.33 -14.92 2.81
C ARG A 241 26.00 -13.71 2.16
N THR A 242 25.45 -12.54 2.43
CA THR A 242 26.01 -11.26 1.97
C THR A 242 25.70 -10.17 3.00
N SER A 243 26.22 -8.99 2.82
CA SER A 243 25.88 -7.84 3.65
C SER A 243 24.65 -7.16 3.06
N VAL A 244 23.64 -6.92 3.89
CA VAL A 244 22.44 -6.16 3.53
C VAL A 244 22.42 -4.89 4.37
N THR A 245 22.10 -3.77 3.75
CA THR A 245 21.91 -2.50 4.44
C THR A 245 20.48 -2.00 4.22
N VAL A 246 19.83 -1.57 5.30
CA VAL A 246 18.52 -0.91 5.27
C VAL A 246 18.70 0.49 5.83
N ARG A 247 18.41 1.51 5.02
CA ARG A 247 18.50 2.93 5.38
C ARG A 247 17.13 3.56 5.40
N PHE A 248 16.77 4.15 6.53
CA PHE A 248 15.56 4.95 6.65
C PHE A 248 15.95 6.43 6.47
N GLY A 249 15.31 7.10 5.52
CA GLY A 249 15.50 8.52 5.28
C GLY A 249 14.64 9.39 6.21
N GLU A 250 14.77 10.69 6.06
CA GLU A 250 13.93 11.64 6.76
C GLU A 250 12.46 11.51 6.34
N ALA A 251 11.56 11.68 7.29
CA ALA A 251 10.14 11.63 7.05
C ALA A 251 9.70 12.76 6.11
N ILE A 252 8.95 12.41 5.08
CA ILE A 252 8.25 13.35 4.21
C ILE A 252 6.82 13.47 4.78
N ASP A 253 6.47 14.65 5.27
CA ASP A 253 5.11 14.94 5.71
C ASP A 253 4.36 15.66 4.57
N PRO A 254 3.50 14.96 3.83
CA PRO A 254 2.76 15.59 2.74
C PRO A 254 1.55 16.39 3.23
N GLY A 255 1.23 16.32 4.51
CA GLY A 255 -0.03 16.78 5.06
C GLY A 255 -1.22 15.94 4.60
N LYS A 256 -2.39 16.22 5.15
CA LYS A 256 -3.64 15.57 4.70
C LYS A 256 -4.27 16.39 3.56
N GLU A 257 -4.83 15.68 2.58
CA GLU A 257 -5.61 16.27 1.50
C GLU A 257 -6.99 15.62 1.42
N ASP A 258 -8.02 16.40 1.67
CA ASP A 258 -9.39 15.89 1.71
C ASP A 258 -10.09 16.01 0.35
N ASP A 259 -9.62 16.88 -0.53
CA ASP A 259 -10.16 17.03 -1.89
C ASP A 259 -9.59 15.97 -2.83
N PRO A 260 -10.44 15.08 -3.41
CA PRO A 260 -9.96 13.96 -4.23
C PRO A 260 -9.15 14.37 -5.47
N PRO A 261 -9.57 15.36 -6.31
CA PRO A 261 -8.78 15.81 -7.44
C PRO A 261 -7.41 16.37 -7.03
N ALA A 262 -7.37 17.24 -6.02
CA ALA A 262 -6.14 17.82 -5.50
C ALA A 262 -5.22 16.73 -4.93
N ARG A 263 -5.78 15.71 -4.27
CA ARG A 263 -5.02 14.56 -3.75
C ARG A 263 -4.36 13.76 -4.86
N LEU A 264 -5.07 13.48 -5.95
CA LEU A 264 -4.52 12.76 -7.11
C LEU A 264 -3.39 13.54 -7.78
N GLU A 265 -3.55 14.86 -7.93
CA GLU A 265 -2.53 15.72 -8.51
C GLU A 265 -1.29 15.79 -7.60
N ARG A 266 -1.47 16.10 -6.33
CA ARG A 266 -0.37 16.19 -5.34
C ARG A 266 0.37 14.88 -5.17
N ALA A 267 -0.32 13.74 -5.26
CA ALA A 267 0.30 12.43 -5.13
C ALA A 267 1.41 12.19 -6.15
N ARG A 268 1.33 12.77 -7.36
CA ARG A 268 2.38 12.66 -8.38
C ARG A 268 3.66 13.38 -7.94
N GLY A 269 3.55 14.63 -7.47
CA GLY A 269 4.71 15.40 -6.98
C GLY A 269 5.37 14.74 -5.77
N VAL A 270 4.57 14.35 -4.79
CA VAL A 270 5.06 13.65 -3.58
C VAL A 270 5.73 12.31 -3.95
N THR A 271 5.27 11.63 -5.01
CA THR A 271 5.88 10.38 -5.49
C THR A 271 7.28 10.61 -6.06
N GLU A 272 7.50 11.69 -6.79
CA GLU A 272 8.83 12.02 -7.33
C GLU A 272 9.80 12.42 -6.21
N ASP A 273 9.34 13.17 -5.21
CA ASP A 273 10.13 13.51 -4.02
C ASP A 273 10.54 12.25 -3.26
N LEU A 274 9.58 11.34 -3.06
CA LEU A 274 9.80 10.05 -2.42
C LEU A 274 10.82 9.19 -3.19
N ARG A 275 10.65 9.07 -4.52
CA ARG A 275 11.57 8.33 -5.37
C ARG A 275 12.99 8.90 -5.31
N SER A 276 13.11 10.21 -5.40
CA SER A 276 14.38 10.92 -5.29
C SER A 276 15.06 10.71 -3.93
N ALA A 277 14.26 10.66 -2.85
CA ALA A 277 14.78 10.36 -1.52
C ALA A 277 15.31 8.92 -1.42
N VAL A 278 14.57 7.94 -1.94
CA VAL A 278 15.02 6.53 -1.98
C VAL A 278 16.29 6.38 -2.82
N GLU A 279 16.37 7.05 -3.98
CA GLU A 279 17.55 7.02 -4.83
C GLU A 279 18.80 7.56 -4.11
N ARG A 280 18.67 8.64 -3.33
CA ARG A 280 19.80 9.17 -2.52
C ARG A 280 20.25 8.16 -1.47
N LEU A 281 19.34 7.43 -0.82
CA LEU A 281 19.68 6.40 0.17
C LEU A 281 20.41 5.20 -0.44
N LEU A 282 20.13 4.87 -1.70
CA LEU A 282 20.79 3.77 -2.41
C LEU A 282 22.20 4.12 -2.88
N ARG A 283 22.52 5.41 -3.02
CA ARG A 283 23.86 5.89 -3.43
C ARG A 283 24.86 6.02 -2.28
N GLN A 284 24.41 5.95 -1.04
CA GLN A 284 25.24 5.97 0.19
C GLN A 284 25.82 4.58 0.50
#